data_60bbe2701e4369c94324d23df494ed22
#
_entry.id   60bbe2701e4369c94324d23df494ed22
#
_cell.length_a   1.000
_cell.length_b   1.000
_cell.length_c   1.000
_cell.angle_alpha   90.00
_cell.angle_beta   90.00
_cell.angle_gamma   90.00
#
_symmetry.space_group_name_H-M   'P 1'
#
loop_
_entity.id
_entity.type
_entity.pdbx_description
1 polymer ?
#
loop_
_entity_poly.entity_id
_entity_poly.type
_entity_poly.pdbx_seq_one_letter_code
_entity_poly.pdbx_strand_id
1 'polypeptide(L)'
;MSWLLAPLAIFLGAVLTTQVATNTQLGKALGNPYIPATVNMATGLIVTVALTWGLTSEWPSREMMRAAPWYLWLAGGVLGVTYLTGNILLAPKLGAGALVALVVAGQLIFSVLLDHFGWLGFAQHSAGIARLAGCSLMIAGVVLISKF
;
A
#
# COMPACT_ATOMS: atom_id res chain seq x y z
N MET A 1 -0.99 -1.55 -24.33
CA MET A 1 -0.24 -2.57 -23.54
C MET A 1 -0.58 -2.62 -22.05
N SER A 2 -1.13 -1.56 -21.48
CA SER A 2 -1.50 -1.48 -20.04
C SER A 2 -2.66 -2.40 -19.61
N TRP A 3 -3.60 -2.70 -20.50
CA TRP A 3 -4.79 -3.52 -20.19
C TRP A 3 -4.46 -4.97 -19.81
N LEU A 4 -3.34 -5.52 -20.28
CA LEU A 4 -2.90 -6.88 -19.93
C LEU A 4 -2.40 -6.96 -18.47
N LEU A 5 -2.01 -5.84 -17.87
CA LEU A 5 -1.57 -5.76 -16.48
C LEU A 5 -2.71 -5.51 -15.48
N ALA A 6 -3.89 -5.10 -15.96
CA ALA A 6 -5.02 -4.82 -15.11
C ALA A 6 -5.47 -6.03 -14.24
N PRO A 7 -5.59 -7.25 -14.79
CA PRO A 7 -5.94 -8.42 -13.96
C PRO A 7 -4.92 -8.69 -12.86
N LEU A 8 -3.63 -8.49 -13.15
CA LEU A 8 -2.57 -8.65 -12.14
C LEU A 8 -2.72 -7.61 -11.03
N ALA A 9 -3.01 -6.35 -11.37
CA ALA A 9 -3.23 -5.31 -10.38
C ALA A 9 -4.46 -5.61 -9.49
N ILE A 10 -5.55 -6.12 -10.07
CA ILE A 10 -6.74 -6.57 -9.32
C ILE A 10 -6.38 -7.72 -8.37
N PHE A 11 -5.62 -8.71 -8.85
CA PHE A 11 -5.14 -9.81 -8.02
C PHE A 11 -4.31 -9.31 -6.84
N LEU A 12 -3.39 -8.38 -7.07
CA LEU A 12 -2.59 -7.78 -5.99
C LEU A 12 -3.46 -7.04 -4.96
N GLY A 13 -4.56 -6.42 -5.39
CA GLY A 13 -5.56 -5.85 -4.47
C GLY A 13 -6.21 -6.91 -3.59
N ALA A 14 -6.57 -8.08 -4.14
CA ALA A 14 -7.09 -9.20 -3.37
C ALA A 14 -6.06 -9.76 -2.37
N VAL A 15 -4.78 -9.85 -2.76
CA VAL A 15 -3.69 -10.24 -1.87
C VAL A 15 -3.57 -9.28 -0.68
N LEU A 16 -3.61 -7.96 -0.91
CA LEU A 16 -3.57 -6.97 0.16
C LEU A 16 -4.74 -7.11 1.13
N THR A 17 -5.96 -7.31 0.61
CA THR A 17 -7.15 -7.49 1.45
C THR A 17 -7.04 -8.76 2.30
N THR A 18 -6.54 -9.85 1.73
CA THR A 18 -6.29 -11.10 2.46
C THR A 18 -5.23 -10.92 3.54
N GLN A 19 -4.16 -10.17 3.26
CA GLN A 19 -3.12 -9.84 4.23
C GLN A 19 -3.70 -9.06 5.43
N VAL A 20 -4.54 -8.05 5.19
CA VAL A 20 -5.20 -7.30 6.26
C VAL A 20 -6.09 -8.22 7.12
N ALA A 21 -6.85 -9.11 6.49
CA ALA A 21 -7.73 -10.05 7.19
C ALA A 21 -6.93 -11.01 8.08
N THR A 22 -5.86 -11.61 7.55
CA THR A 22 -5.02 -12.56 8.30
C THR A 22 -4.28 -11.88 9.45
N ASN A 23 -3.72 -10.70 9.24
CA ASN A 23 -3.07 -9.93 10.30
C ASN A 23 -4.06 -9.49 11.39
N THR A 24 -5.28 -9.13 11.01
CA THR A 24 -6.34 -8.80 11.98
C THR A 24 -6.72 -10.00 12.82
N GLN A 25 -6.86 -11.18 12.22
CA GLN A 25 -7.13 -12.42 12.94
C GLN A 25 -6.00 -12.77 13.91
N LEU A 26 -4.75 -12.67 13.46
CA LEU A 26 -3.59 -12.91 14.33
C LEU A 26 -3.56 -11.93 15.51
N GLY A 27 -3.87 -10.66 15.29
CA GLY A 27 -3.95 -9.65 16.33
C GLY A 27 -5.02 -9.98 17.39
N LYS A 28 -6.18 -10.46 16.93
CA LYS A 28 -7.25 -10.93 17.84
C LYS A 28 -6.82 -12.16 18.64
N ALA A 29 -6.20 -13.14 18.00
CA ALA A 29 -5.74 -14.36 18.63
C ALA A 29 -4.67 -14.12 19.71
N LEU A 30 -3.77 -13.14 19.46
CA LEU A 30 -2.69 -12.78 20.38
C LEU A 30 -3.07 -11.69 21.40
N GLY A 31 -4.27 -11.12 21.31
CA GLY A 31 -4.70 -10.02 22.17
C GLY A 31 -3.89 -8.74 22.02
N ASN A 32 -3.10 -8.61 20.94
CA ASN A 32 -2.23 -7.46 20.70
C ASN A 32 -2.20 -7.10 19.20
N PRO A 33 -2.72 -5.93 18.80
CA PRO A 33 -2.79 -5.54 17.40
C PRO A 33 -1.44 -5.16 16.78
N TYR A 34 -0.39 -4.96 17.55
CA TYR A 34 0.93 -4.57 17.07
C TYR A 34 1.82 -5.75 16.70
N ILE A 35 1.63 -6.91 17.35
CA ILE A 35 2.42 -8.12 17.08
C ILE A 35 2.29 -8.57 15.61
N PRO A 36 1.10 -8.60 14.98
CA PRO A 36 0.96 -8.96 13.58
C PRO A 36 1.78 -8.07 12.63
N ALA A 37 1.86 -6.78 12.92
CA ALA A 37 2.69 -5.87 12.12
C ALA A 37 4.17 -6.25 12.21
N THR A 38 4.67 -6.56 13.41
CA THR A 38 6.05 -7.01 13.62
C THR A 38 6.32 -8.33 12.89
N VAL A 39 5.44 -9.31 13.03
CA VAL A 39 5.55 -10.62 12.35
C VAL A 39 5.53 -10.45 10.83
N ASN A 40 4.63 -9.63 10.31
CA ASN A 40 4.52 -9.36 8.89
C ASN A 40 5.81 -8.71 8.33
N MET A 41 6.36 -7.71 9.01
CA MET A 41 7.60 -7.06 8.59
C MET A 41 8.80 -8.00 8.66
N ALA A 42 8.90 -8.82 9.70
CA ALA A 42 9.97 -9.81 9.84
C ALA A 42 9.90 -10.89 8.73
N THR A 43 8.71 -11.43 8.51
CA THR A 43 8.49 -12.41 7.42
C THR A 43 8.75 -11.79 6.07
N GLY A 44 8.26 -10.56 5.84
CA GLY A 44 8.52 -9.80 4.62
C GLY A 44 10.01 -9.58 4.38
N LEU A 45 10.78 -9.23 5.42
CA LEU A 45 12.22 -9.07 5.33
C LEU A 45 12.92 -10.38 4.90
N ILE A 46 12.56 -11.50 5.52
CA ILE A 46 13.14 -12.81 5.18
C ILE A 46 12.86 -13.15 3.71
N VAL A 47 11.60 -13.00 3.28
CA VAL A 47 11.19 -13.31 1.91
C VAL A 47 11.87 -12.39 0.91
N THR A 48 11.91 -11.08 1.16
CA THR A 48 12.55 -10.13 0.23
C THR A 48 14.05 -10.30 0.14
N VAL A 49 14.74 -10.61 1.24
CA VAL A 49 16.16 -10.96 1.22
C VAL A 49 16.42 -12.23 0.39
N ALA A 50 15.60 -13.27 0.58
CA ALA A 50 15.71 -14.50 -0.19
C ALA A 50 15.47 -14.27 -1.70
N LEU A 51 14.46 -13.46 -2.04
CA LEU A 51 14.17 -13.09 -3.44
C LEU A 51 15.30 -12.25 -4.05
N THR A 52 15.83 -11.27 -3.33
CA THR A 52 16.95 -10.44 -3.81
C THR A 52 18.17 -11.34 -4.09
N TRP A 53 18.48 -12.25 -3.16
CA TRP A 53 19.62 -13.15 -3.34
C TRP A 53 19.42 -14.16 -4.47
N GLY A 54 18.21 -14.72 -4.59
CA GLY A 54 17.91 -15.74 -5.60
C GLY A 54 17.71 -15.17 -7.01
N LEU A 55 17.23 -13.94 -7.16
CA LEU A 55 16.88 -13.38 -8.47
C LEU A 55 17.93 -12.41 -9.02
N THR A 56 18.62 -11.65 -8.17
CA THR A 56 19.56 -10.61 -8.64
C THR A 56 21.01 -10.94 -8.35
N SER A 57 21.31 -11.66 -7.27
CA SER A 57 22.66 -11.99 -6.79
C SER A 57 23.60 -10.78 -6.63
N GLU A 58 23.11 -9.57 -6.87
CA GLU A 58 23.86 -8.32 -6.85
C GLU A 58 23.37 -7.44 -5.72
N TRP A 59 24.29 -7.05 -4.84
CA TRP A 59 24.04 -6.05 -3.82
C TRP A 59 24.57 -4.69 -4.28
N PRO A 60 23.90 -3.60 -3.94
CA PRO A 60 24.34 -2.28 -4.33
C PRO A 60 25.76 -1.99 -3.82
N SER A 61 26.58 -1.37 -4.66
CA SER A 61 27.92 -0.95 -4.26
C SER A 61 27.85 0.07 -3.11
N ARG A 62 28.95 0.19 -2.34
CA ARG A 62 29.03 1.20 -1.28
C ARG A 62 28.82 2.62 -1.79
N GLU A 63 29.23 2.91 -3.02
CA GLU A 63 29.04 4.20 -3.66
C GLU A 63 27.55 4.47 -3.96
N MET A 64 26.84 3.50 -4.50
CA MET A 64 25.39 3.60 -4.74
C MET A 64 24.61 3.77 -3.43
N MET A 65 25.00 3.04 -2.37
CA MET A 65 24.38 3.18 -1.06
C MET A 65 24.59 4.58 -0.45
N ARG A 66 25.78 5.17 -0.63
CA ARG A 66 26.10 6.52 -0.15
C ARG A 66 25.45 7.63 -0.98
N ALA A 67 25.23 7.39 -2.28
CA ALA A 67 24.57 8.35 -3.17
C ALA A 67 23.07 8.46 -2.89
N ALA A 68 22.44 7.43 -2.33
CA ALA A 68 21.02 7.45 -2.00
C ALA A 68 20.77 8.33 -0.75
N PRO A 69 19.84 9.30 -0.81
CA PRO A 69 19.48 10.11 0.34
C PRO A 69 19.05 9.25 1.54
N TRP A 70 19.54 9.56 2.72
CA TRP A 70 19.32 8.76 3.94
C TRP A 70 17.85 8.54 4.30
N TYR A 71 17.00 9.54 4.03
CA TYR A 71 15.57 9.45 4.34
C TYR A 71 14.83 8.39 3.50
N LEU A 72 15.32 8.08 2.28
CA LEU A 72 14.70 7.03 1.44
C LEU A 72 14.88 5.64 2.05
N TRP A 73 15.94 5.41 2.80
CA TRP A 73 16.16 4.14 3.48
C TRP A 73 15.16 3.87 4.61
N LEU A 74 14.61 4.93 5.21
CA LEU A 74 13.71 4.84 6.35
C LEU A 74 12.25 5.07 5.96
N ALA A 75 11.98 5.94 4.98
CA ALA A 75 10.64 6.38 4.64
C ALA A 75 9.71 5.21 4.29
N GLY A 76 10.16 4.29 3.43
CA GLY A 76 9.36 3.13 3.02
C GLY A 76 8.96 2.24 4.20
N GLY A 77 9.91 1.95 5.09
CA GLY A 77 9.66 1.14 6.28
C GLY A 77 8.68 1.80 7.25
N VAL A 78 8.89 3.08 7.57
CA VAL A 78 8.03 3.85 8.48
C VAL A 78 6.61 3.96 7.92
N LEU A 79 6.46 4.33 6.64
CA LEU A 79 5.17 4.42 5.98
C LEU A 79 4.49 3.05 5.89
N GLY A 80 5.25 1.99 5.60
CA GLY A 80 4.73 0.62 5.53
C GLY A 80 4.18 0.13 6.86
N VAL A 81 4.91 0.35 7.97
CA VAL A 81 4.44 0.00 9.32
C VAL A 81 3.22 0.82 9.71
N THR A 82 3.22 2.12 9.40
CA THR A 82 2.07 3.00 9.67
C THR A 82 0.82 2.52 8.94
N TYR A 83 0.95 2.23 7.65
CA TYR A 83 -0.14 1.71 6.83
C TYR A 83 -0.65 0.37 7.36
N LEU A 84 0.23 -0.58 7.62
CA LEU A 84 -0.13 -1.92 8.08
C LEU A 84 -0.81 -1.89 9.45
N THR A 85 -0.20 -1.20 10.42
CA THR A 85 -0.75 -1.08 11.77
C THR A 85 -2.09 -0.36 11.76
N GLY A 86 -2.20 0.73 10.98
CA GLY A 86 -3.47 1.44 10.79
C GLY A 86 -4.58 0.53 10.26
N ASN A 87 -4.30 -0.31 9.25
CA ASN A 87 -5.28 -1.26 8.74
C ASN A 87 -5.69 -2.32 9.78
N ILE A 88 -4.74 -2.87 10.54
CA ILE A 88 -5.04 -3.85 11.61
C ILE A 88 -5.96 -3.24 12.69
N LEU A 89 -5.72 -1.98 13.06
CA LEU A 89 -6.51 -1.29 14.09
C LEU A 89 -7.90 -0.88 13.58
N LEU A 90 -8.02 -0.51 12.31
CA LEU A 90 -9.26 -0.03 11.71
C LEU A 90 -10.15 -1.14 11.18
N ALA A 91 -9.58 -2.25 10.71
CA ALA A 91 -10.35 -3.36 10.13
C ALA A 91 -11.48 -3.89 11.04
N PRO A 92 -11.27 -4.11 12.35
CA PRO A 92 -12.34 -4.56 13.23
C PRO A 92 -13.45 -3.54 13.45
N LYS A 93 -13.16 -2.25 13.26
CA LYS A 93 -14.09 -1.13 13.51
C LYS A 93 -14.94 -0.80 12.30
N LEU A 94 -14.32 -0.83 11.12
CA LEU A 94 -14.95 -0.40 9.85
C LEU A 94 -15.50 -1.57 9.04
N GLY A 95 -15.00 -2.77 9.29
CA GLY A 95 -15.23 -3.90 8.39
C GLY A 95 -14.31 -3.86 7.17
N ALA A 96 -14.10 -5.02 6.52
CA ALA A 96 -13.15 -5.15 5.42
C ALA A 96 -13.55 -4.30 4.19
N GLY A 97 -14.83 -4.30 3.82
CA GLY A 97 -15.31 -3.58 2.64
C GLY A 97 -15.13 -2.08 2.75
N ALA A 98 -15.61 -1.46 3.84
CA ALA A 98 -15.50 -0.02 4.06
C ALA A 98 -14.03 0.40 4.23
N LEU A 99 -13.21 -0.37 4.96
CA LEU A 99 -11.80 -0.09 5.12
C LEU A 99 -11.08 -0.04 3.76
N VAL A 100 -11.24 -1.09 2.94
CA VAL A 100 -10.59 -1.15 1.63
C VAL A 100 -11.07 -0.01 0.74
N ALA A 101 -12.38 0.27 0.71
CA ALA A 101 -12.93 1.35 -0.09
C ALA A 101 -12.35 2.72 0.31
N LEU A 102 -12.26 3.01 1.61
CA LEU A 102 -11.69 4.26 2.12
C LEU A 102 -10.19 4.39 1.83
N VAL A 103 -9.43 3.31 2.04
CA VAL A 103 -7.99 3.26 1.75
C VAL A 103 -7.73 3.50 0.26
N VAL A 104 -8.46 2.82 -0.62
CA VAL A 104 -8.31 2.97 -2.07
C VAL A 104 -8.71 4.38 -2.53
N ALA A 105 -9.76 4.97 -1.96
CA ALA A 105 -10.12 6.36 -2.24
C ALA A 105 -8.99 7.34 -1.85
N GLY A 106 -8.41 7.16 -0.66
CA GLY A 106 -7.27 7.96 -0.20
C GLY A 106 -6.05 7.80 -1.13
N GLN A 107 -5.73 6.57 -1.52
CA GLN A 107 -4.64 6.29 -2.46
C GLN A 107 -4.88 6.95 -3.82
N LEU A 108 -6.11 6.88 -4.36
CA LEU A 108 -6.44 7.49 -5.64
C LEU A 108 -6.33 9.01 -5.60
N ILE A 109 -6.90 9.65 -4.59
CA ILE A 109 -6.82 11.11 -4.43
C ILE A 109 -5.36 11.56 -4.36
N PHE A 110 -4.57 10.89 -3.51
CA PHE A 110 -3.17 11.24 -3.34
C PHE A 110 -2.34 10.96 -4.59
N SER A 111 -2.61 9.87 -5.32
CA SER A 111 -1.92 9.56 -6.58
C SER A 111 -2.19 10.62 -7.66
N VAL A 112 -3.42 11.15 -7.74
CA VAL A 112 -3.75 12.23 -8.67
C VAL A 112 -3.01 13.53 -8.29
N LEU A 113 -2.83 13.81 -7.00
CA LEU A 113 -2.01 14.94 -6.55
C LEU A 113 -0.53 14.75 -6.89
N LEU A 114 0.02 13.56 -6.65
CA LEU A 114 1.41 13.24 -7.02
C LEU A 114 1.66 13.42 -8.52
N ASP A 115 0.75 12.89 -9.35
CA ASP A 115 0.82 13.01 -10.81
C ASP A 115 0.68 14.48 -11.26
N HIS A 116 -0.25 15.23 -10.64
CA HIS A 116 -0.50 16.63 -11.02
C HIS A 116 0.72 17.53 -10.80
N PHE A 117 1.37 17.36 -9.66
CA PHE A 117 2.54 18.17 -9.27
C PHE A 117 3.87 17.54 -9.68
N GLY A 118 3.89 16.29 -10.17
CA GLY A 118 5.13 15.58 -10.49
C GLY A 118 6.00 15.30 -9.26
N TRP A 119 5.38 15.15 -8.07
CA TRP A 119 6.11 14.91 -6.84
C TRP A 119 6.73 13.51 -6.77
N LEU A 120 7.75 13.36 -5.95
CA LEU A 120 8.43 12.09 -5.69
C LEU A 120 8.98 11.38 -6.95
N GLY A 121 9.25 12.13 -8.03
CA GLY A 121 9.82 11.60 -9.27
C GLY A 121 8.79 10.98 -10.23
N PHE A 122 7.49 11.14 -9.96
CA PHE A 122 6.45 10.74 -10.91
C PHE A 122 6.41 11.68 -12.12
N ALA A 123 6.10 11.13 -13.30
CA ALA A 123 5.86 11.92 -14.48
C ALA A 123 4.65 12.84 -14.28
N GLN A 124 4.79 14.12 -14.57
CA GLN A 124 3.70 15.07 -14.39
C GLN A 124 2.57 14.83 -15.40
N HIS A 125 1.39 14.57 -14.86
CA HIS A 125 0.15 14.42 -15.64
C HIS A 125 -0.93 15.29 -15.01
N SER A 126 -1.36 16.32 -15.68
CA SER A 126 -2.40 17.23 -15.18
C SER A 126 -3.68 16.49 -14.80
N ALA A 127 -4.27 16.88 -13.67
CA ALA A 127 -5.57 16.41 -13.25
C ALA A 127 -6.66 16.96 -14.17
N GLY A 128 -6.92 16.27 -15.28
CA GLY A 128 -8.00 16.63 -16.22
C GLY A 128 -9.38 16.30 -15.66
N ILE A 129 -10.41 16.91 -16.26
CA ILE A 129 -11.82 16.74 -15.86
C ILE A 129 -12.23 15.26 -15.73
N ALA A 130 -11.78 14.40 -16.64
CA ALA A 130 -12.07 12.97 -16.62
C ALA A 130 -11.48 12.27 -15.37
N ARG A 131 -10.27 12.63 -14.93
CA ARG A 131 -9.65 12.10 -13.71
C ARG A 131 -10.38 12.57 -12.46
N LEU A 132 -10.75 13.86 -12.41
CA LEU A 132 -11.53 14.40 -11.29
C LEU A 132 -12.92 13.76 -11.21
N ALA A 133 -13.58 13.55 -12.33
CA ALA A 133 -14.86 12.84 -12.39
C ALA A 133 -14.71 11.39 -11.91
N GLY A 134 -13.65 10.68 -12.30
CA GLY A 134 -13.33 9.33 -11.81
C GLY A 134 -13.13 9.30 -10.29
N CYS A 135 -12.39 10.24 -9.73
CA CYS A 135 -12.22 10.38 -8.26
C CYS A 135 -13.56 10.63 -7.56
N SER A 136 -14.40 11.51 -8.10
CA SER A 136 -15.72 11.81 -7.54
C SER A 136 -16.64 10.60 -7.52
N LEU A 137 -16.67 9.83 -8.62
CA LEU A 137 -17.44 8.59 -8.69
C LEU A 137 -16.94 7.54 -7.69
N MET A 138 -15.64 7.45 -7.50
CA MET A 138 -15.05 6.54 -6.52
C MET A 138 -15.43 6.93 -5.09
N ILE A 139 -15.37 8.22 -4.76
CA ILE A 139 -15.81 8.74 -3.45
C ILE A 139 -17.30 8.43 -3.24
N ALA A 140 -18.14 8.64 -4.24
CA ALA A 140 -19.56 8.28 -4.17
C ALA A 140 -19.79 6.79 -3.93
N GLY A 141 -19.03 5.93 -4.62
CA GLY A 141 -19.02 4.48 -4.39
C GLY A 141 -18.61 4.10 -2.97
N VAL A 142 -17.56 4.74 -2.44
CA VAL A 142 -17.10 4.53 -1.05
C VAL A 142 -18.18 4.92 -0.04
N VAL A 143 -18.86 6.04 -0.25
CA VAL A 143 -19.97 6.46 0.63
C VAL A 143 -21.09 5.44 0.62
N LEU A 144 -21.44 4.88 -0.54
CA LEU A 144 -22.45 3.83 -0.64
C LEU A 144 -22.01 2.56 0.12
N ILE A 145 -20.80 2.08 -0.09
CA ILE A 145 -20.26 0.88 0.58
C ILE A 145 -20.17 1.08 2.11
N SER A 146 -19.87 2.30 2.56
CA SER A 146 -19.73 2.60 3.98
C SER A 146 -21.07 2.74 4.69
N LYS A 147 -22.13 3.07 3.95
CA LYS A 147 -23.45 3.37 4.52
C LYS A 147 -24.39 2.16 4.53
N PHE A 148 -24.18 1.22 3.63
CA PHE A 148 -24.99 0.00 3.45
C PHE A 148 -24.13 -1.26 3.59
#